data_9bb9c3ef1d43c3fb6f5ba36033736c10
#
_entry.id   9bb9c3ef1d43c3fb6f5ba36033736c10
#
_cell.length_a   1.000
_cell.length_b   1.000
_cell.length_c   1.000
_cell.angle_alpha   90.00
_cell.angle_beta   90.00
_cell.angle_gamma   90.00
#
_symmetry.space_group_name_H-M   'P 1'
#
loop_
_entity.id
_entity.type
_entity.pdbx_description
1 polymer ?
#
loop_
_entity_poly.entity_id
_entity_poly.type
_entity_poly.pdbx_seq_one_letter_code
_entity_poly.pdbx_strand_id
1 'polypeptide(L)'
;MPVLVRIPTPLRAVTKGNAEIQAKGDTVEDVIADLERQFPGLRERLVDESGELRRFINVYVNQEDVRFLQSRKTALKDGDEVSIVPAIAGGR
;
A
#
# COMPACT_ATOMS: atom_id res chain seq x y z
N MET A 1 1.52 13.06 -8.34
CA MET A 1 2.85 12.93 -7.71
C MET A 1 3.24 11.47 -7.68
N PRO A 2 4.25 11.07 -8.43
CA PRO A 2 4.63 9.66 -8.44
C PRO A 2 5.33 9.27 -7.15
N VAL A 3 4.93 8.12 -6.64
CA VAL A 3 5.59 7.50 -5.50
C VAL A 3 5.95 6.08 -5.88
N LEU A 4 6.95 5.53 -5.23
CA LEU A 4 7.36 4.16 -5.46
C LEU A 4 6.66 3.27 -4.44
N VAL A 5 5.94 2.25 -4.94
CA VAL A 5 5.23 1.31 -4.06
C VAL A 5 5.95 -0.03 -4.14
N ARG A 6 6.36 -0.54 -2.99
CA ARG A 6 7.00 -1.85 -2.90
C ARG A 6 5.94 -2.89 -2.56
N ILE A 7 5.88 -3.93 -3.38
CA ILE A 7 4.85 -4.97 -3.27
C ILE A 7 5.47 -6.21 -2.64
N PRO A 8 4.89 -6.73 -1.55
CA PRO A 8 5.43 -7.93 -0.92
C PRO A 8 5.16 -9.16 -1.76
N THR A 9 5.97 -10.18 -1.56
CA THR A 9 5.88 -11.42 -2.34
C THR A 9 4.45 -11.98 -2.41
N PRO A 10 3.70 -12.06 -1.30
CA PRO A 10 2.35 -12.64 -1.37
C PRO A 10 1.38 -11.89 -2.28
N LEU A 11 1.63 -10.64 -2.58
CA LEU A 11 0.73 -9.85 -3.41
C LEU A 11 1.21 -9.71 -4.85
N ARG A 12 2.38 -10.25 -5.17
CA ARG A 12 2.93 -10.10 -6.53
C ARG A 12 2.13 -10.83 -7.60
N ALA A 13 1.35 -11.82 -7.19
CA ALA A 13 0.46 -12.47 -8.15
C ALA A 13 -0.56 -11.48 -8.70
N VAL A 14 -1.04 -10.56 -7.87
CA VAL A 14 -1.99 -9.54 -8.30
C VAL A 14 -1.33 -8.50 -9.19
N THR A 15 -0.05 -8.22 -8.94
CA THR A 15 0.70 -7.21 -9.69
C THR A 15 1.53 -7.80 -10.82
N LYS A 16 1.17 -9.02 -11.25
CA LYS A 16 1.81 -9.69 -12.39
C LYS A 16 3.32 -9.86 -12.19
N GLY A 17 3.73 -10.11 -10.95
CA GLY A 17 5.12 -10.35 -10.61
C GLY A 17 5.92 -9.10 -10.32
N ASN A 18 5.31 -7.92 -10.38
CA ASN A 18 6.03 -6.69 -10.13
C ASN A 18 6.27 -6.49 -8.63
N ALA A 19 7.54 -6.31 -8.28
CA ALA A 19 7.91 -6.03 -6.89
C ALA A 19 7.83 -4.55 -6.56
N GLU A 20 7.89 -3.70 -7.58
CA GLU A 20 7.86 -2.26 -7.41
C GLU A 20 6.94 -1.67 -8.47
N ILE A 21 6.11 -0.71 -8.06
CA ILE A 21 5.15 -0.09 -8.96
C ILE A 21 5.19 1.40 -8.69
N GLN A 22 5.15 2.18 -9.76
CA GLN A 22 4.97 3.63 -9.61
C GLN A 22 3.48 3.93 -9.59
N ALA A 23 3.07 4.71 -8.61
CA ALA A 23 1.69 5.10 -8.45
C ALA A 23 1.61 6.59 -8.20
N LYS A 24 0.42 7.15 -8.33
CA LYS A 24 0.19 8.58 -8.15
C LYS A 24 -0.84 8.79 -7.06
N GLY A 25 -0.63 9.82 -6.25
CA GLY A 25 -1.60 10.16 -5.24
C GLY A 25 -1.01 11.14 -4.23
N ASP A 26 -1.88 11.92 -3.61
CA ASP A 26 -1.47 12.87 -2.58
C ASP A 26 -1.56 12.26 -1.19
N THR A 27 -2.23 11.14 -1.06
CA THR A 27 -2.35 10.41 0.21
C THR A 27 -2.20 8.94 -0.06
N VAL A 28 -2.02 8.17 1.02
CA VAL A 28 -1.97 6.71 0.91
C VAL A 28 -3.26 6.18 0.26
N GLU A 29 -4.40 6.75 0.66
CA GLU A 29 -5.68 6.34 0.10
C GLU A 29 -5.73 6.54 -1.42
N ASP A 30 -5.23 7.68 -1.88
CA ASP A 30 -5.19 7.96 -3.32
C ASP A 30 -4.27 7.00 -4.06
N VAL A 31 -3.14 6.66 -3.45
CA VAL A 31 -2.21 5.71 -4.06
C VAL A 31 -2.85 4.33 -4.15
N ILE A 32 -3.60 3.92 -3.13
CA ILE A 32 -4.29 2.64 -3.17
C ILE A 32 -5.33 2.63 -4.30
N ALA A 33 -6.04 3.74 -4.50
CA ALA A 33 -6.99 3.85 -5.60
C ALA A 33 -6.30 3.75 -6.94
N ASP A 34 -5.12 4.36 -7.07
CA ASP A 34 -4.36 4.28 -8.32
C ASP A 34 -3.85 2.86 -8.55
N LEU A 35 -3.44 2.17 -7.50
CA LEU A 35 -3.00 0.78 -7.61
C LEU A 35 -4.15 -0.11 -8.08
N GLU A 36 -5.36 0.14 -7.58
CA GLU A 36 -6.53 -0.64 -8.03
C GLU A 36 -6.80 -0.39 -9.50
N ARG A 37 -6.61 0.83 -9.96
CA ARG A 37 -6.81 1.14 -11.37
C ARG A 37 -5.80 0.39 -12.23
N GLN A 38 -4.57 0.27 -11.75
CA GLN A 38 -3.52 -0.43 -12.50
C GLN A 38 -3.67 -1.96 -12.40
N PHE A 39 -4.05 -2.44 -11.22
CA PHE A 39 -4.14 -3.88 -10.96
C PHE A 39 -5.44 -4.18 -10.22
N PRO A 40 -6.55 -4.39 -10.96
CA PRO A 40 -7.84 -4.67 -10.31
C PRO A 40 -7.74 -5.86 -9.37
N GLY A 41 -8.30 -5.68 -8.18
CA GLY A 41 -8.25 -6.66 -7.12
C GLY A 41 -7.21 -6.37 -6.06
N LEU A 42 -6.29 -5.44 -6.31
CA LEU A 42 -5.25 -5.15 -5.33
C LEU A 42 -5.81 -4.39 -4.13
N ARG A 43 -6.75 -3.47 -4.37
CA ARG A 43 -7.31 -2.67 -3.27
C ARG A 43 -7.93 -3.54 -2.19
N GLU A 44 -8.68 -4.56 -2.57
CA GLU A 44 -9.35 -5.40 -1.58
C GLU A 44 -8.38 -6.23 -0.76
N ARG A 45 -7.13 -6.37 -1.22
CA ARG A 45 -6.09 -7.02 -0.44
C ARG A 45 -5.51 -6.11 0.61
N LEU A 46 -5.68 -4.80 0.44
CA LEU A 46 -5.05 -3.80 1.30
C LEU A 46 -6.03 -3.18 2.28
N VAL A 47 -7.29 -3.02 1.87
CA VAL A 47 -8.29 -2.38 2.72
C VAL A 47 -9.53 -3.26 2.79
N ASP A 48 -10.31 -3.04 3.84
CA ASP A 48 -11.57 -3.76 4.03
C ASP A 48 -12.72 -2.99 3.39
N GLU A 49 -13.94 -3.44 3.63
CA GLU A 49 -15.12 -2.85 3.01
C GLU A 49 -15.34 -1.40 3.42
N SER A 50 -14.88 -1.03 4.60
CA SER A 50 -15.03 0.35 5.07
C SER A 50 -13.92 1.26 4.59
N GLY A 51 -12.92 0.70 3.88
CA GLY A 51 -11.80 1.49 3.38
C GLY A 51 -10.64 1.59 4.35
N GLU A 52 -10.71 0.90 5.47
CA GLU A 52 -9.61 0.91 6.44
C GLU A 52 -8.58 -0.14 6.07
N LEU A 53 -7.32 0.14 6.40
CA LEU A 53 -6.24 -0.82 6.16
C LEU A 53 -6.51 -2.10 6.92
N ARG A 54 -6.30 -3.23 6.26
CA ARG A 54 -6.53 -4.53 6.90
C ARG A 54 -5.55 -4.74 8.04
N ARG A 55 -6.00 -5.49 9.07
CA ARG A 55 -5.21 -5.72 10.28
C ARG A 55 -3.85 -6.35 9.99
N PHE A 56 -3.81 -7.22 8.99
CA PHE A 56 -2.59 -7.96 8.69
C PHE A 56 -1.78 -7.34 7.55
N ILE A 57 -2.07 -6.08 7.24
CA ILE A 57 -1.30 -5.33 6.26
C ILE A 57 -0.73 -4.10 6.97
N ASN A 58 0.58 -3.97 6.89
CA ASN A 58 1.26 -2.77 7.36
C ASN A 58 1.70 -1.97 6.16
N VAL A 59 1.53 -0.65 6.24
CA VAL A 59 1.98 0.25 5.19
C VAL A 59 2.95 1.24 5.81
N TYR A 60 4.10 1.38 5.18
CA TYR A 60 5.14 2.28 5.65
C TYR A 60 5.38 3.36 4.59
N VAL A 61 5.49 4.59 5.02
CA VAL A 61 5.90 5.69 4.16
C VAL A 61 7.29 6.09 4.61
N ASN A 62 8.27 5.88 3.73
CA ASN A 62 9.67 6.15 4.05
C ASN A 62 10.07 5.50 5.37
N GLN A 63 9.64 4.24 5.56
CA GLN A 63 9.98 3.41 6.71
C GLN A 63 9.22 3.78 7.99
N GLU A 64 8.21 4.62 7.89
CA GLU A 64 7.38 4.99 9.03
C GLU A 64 6.00 4.37 8.87
N ASP A 65 5.55 3.62 9.88
CA ASP A 65 4.23 2.96 9.84
C ASP A 65 3.13 4.02 9.83
N VAL A 66 2.24 3.95 8.83
CA VAL A 66 1.20 4.96 8.69
C VAL A 66 0.21 4.97 9.85
N ARG A 67 0.13 3.87 10.62
CA ARG A 67 -0.76 3.85 11.78
C ARG A 67 -0.33 4.85 12.84
N PHE A 68 0.95 5.20 12.86
CA PHE A 68 1.48 6.24 13.74
C PHE A 68 1.46 7.61 13.07
N LEU A 69 0.95 7.69 11.87
CA LEU A 69 0.76 8.93 11.14
C LEU A 69 -0.74 9.15 11.01
N GLN A 70 -1.27 9.19 9.80
CA GLN A 70 -2.70 9.40 9.59
C GLN A 70 -3.33 8.26 8.81
N SER A 71 -2.77 7.06 8.92
CA SER A 71 -3.28 5.86 8.25
C SER A 71 -3.50 6.14 6.77
N ARG A 72 -4.66 5.78 6.24
CA ARG A 72 -4.92 5.96 4.81
C ARG A 72 -4.94 7.44 4.39
N LYS A 73 -5.05 8.36 5.34
CA LYS A 73 -5.05 9.79 5.05
C LYS A 73 -3.66 10.40 5.11
N THR A 74 -2.63 9.58 5.34
CA THR A 74 -1.26 10.07 5.41
C THR A 74 -0.87 10.75 4.10
N ALA A 75 -0.37 11.99 4.20
CA ALA A 75 0.03 12.77 3.04
C ALA A 75 1.31 12.23 2.45
N LEU A 76 1.41 12.28 1.14
CA LEU A 76 2.57 11.81 0.40
C LEU A 76 3.14 12.93 -0.44
N LYS A 77 4.42 12.84 -0.70
CA LYS A 77 5.14 13.78 -1.56
C LYS A 77 5.77 13.04 -2.72
N ASP A 78 6.08 13.77 -3.77
CA ASP A 78 6.76 13.22 -4.92
C ASP A 78 8.05 12.55 -4.48
N GLY A 79 8.26 11.33 -4.92
CA GLY A 79 9.47 10.58 -4.58
C GLY A 79 9.37 9.77 -3.29
N ASP A 80 8.27 9.88 -2.55
CA ASP A 80 8.10 9.06 -1.36
C ASP A 80 8.06 7.58 -1.72
N GLU A 81 8.47 6.76 -0.76
CA GLU A 81 8.46 5.32 -0.93
C GLU A 81 7.40 4.72 0.01
N VAL A 82 6.47 3.97 -0.58
CA VAL A 82 5.40 3.31 0.16
C VAL A 82 5.67 1.81 0.14
N SER A 83 5.88 1.23 1.32
CA SER A 83 6.15 -0.20 1.43
C SER A 83 4.95 -0.91 2.03
N ILE A 84 4.48 -1.95 1.36
CA ILE A 84 3.38 -2.77 1.84
C ILE A 84 3.99 -4.03 2.42
N VAL A 85 3.72 -4.29 3.70
CA VAL A 85 4.32 -5.41 4.40
C VAL A 85 3.21 -6.21 5.08
N PRO A 86 3.04 -7.49 4.74
CA PRO A 86 2.06 -8.29 5.45
C PRO A 86 2.55 -8.53 6.87
N ALA A 87 1.66 -8.35 7.83
CA ALA A 87 1.95 -8.70 9.21
C ALA A 87 1.58 -10.16 9.37
N ILE A 88 2.57 -11.02 9.52
CA ILE A 88 2.31 -12.44 9.69
C ILE A 88 1.93 -12.70 11.13
N ALA A 89 0.63 -12.83 11.34
CA ALA A 89 0.13 -13.08 12.68
C ALA A 89 0.61 -14.44 13.16
N GLY A 90 1.10 -14.47 14.38
CA GLY A 90 1.56 -15.70 14.96
C GLY A 90 2.92 -16.10 14.43
N GLY A 91 3.49 -15.29 13.74
CA GLY A 91 4.78 -15.59 13.16
C GLY A 91 4.68 -16.66 12.16
N ARG A 92 4.15 -16.60 12.77
CA ARG A 92 4.29 -17.39 12.49
C ARG A 92 4.17 -17.60 12.15
#